data_f839eea84288e8f12c8b3dabe556a756
#
_entry.id   f839eea84288e8f12c8b3dabe556a756
#
_cell.length_a   1.000
_cell.length_b   1.000
_cell.length_c   1.000
_cell.angle_alpha   90.00
_cell.angle_beta   90.00
_cell.angle_gamma   90.00
#
_symmetry.space_group_name_H-M   'P 1'
#
loop_
_entity.id
_entity.type
_entity.pdbx_description
1 polymer ?
#
loop_
_entity_poly.entity_id
_entity_poly.type
_entity_poly.pdbx_seq_one_letter_code
_entity_poly.pdbx_strand_id
1 'polypeptide(L)'
;PVTLPDGSDSFLHRNQLLNEGSLTINQNIAPLGGSIFLETGLQRLDLFTDKRRSFKSTPVVLGYSQNLFGYNRLKWDKKIEPARYAQAKKSYLETLELVAAMTANKFFALATAQSKLQSADYNYAAADTLFRYAKGRYDIGTITENEMLQLEINHLTEQSNRLNAAMEVDNAIQELRSFLGIRDNVEMVAVIGNELPVFIVPVAEALHFAWQNSPDIEWYALQQLQSESSVAQAKASRGLKADLYMQVGLTQTATALNNAYRSPMDQQLVSLGIRIPLVDWGVGKGRVEVARSNLEKTKTEIAQARTDFEANVIKLVKQFNLQTNKVAIAQKTSVRAARRNEVAYRLYLLGKSTLLDLNASIAEKDSSQRAYISEMHNYWNLYYALRSITGYDFQMNAPIMVGEQEF
;
A
#
# COMPACT_ATOMS: atom_id res chain seq x y z
N PRO A 1 -29.83 -48.69 7.96
CA PRO A 1 -30.89 -49.65 7.73
C PRO A 1 -30.94 -50.03 6.24
N VAL A 2 -31.32 -51.21 5.94
CA VAL A 2 -31.67 -51.69 4.58
C VAL A 2 -33.13 -52.13 4.66
N THR A 3 -33.97 -51.52 3.88
CA THR A 3 -35.38 -51.90 3.81
C THR A 3 -35.51 -53.17 2.97
N LEU A 4 -36.03 -54.20 3.59
CA LEU A 4 -36.26 -55.49 2.96
C LEU A 4 -37.50 -55.42 2.04
N PRO A 5 -37.68 -56.39 1.11
CA PRO A 5 -38.85 -56.42 0.22
C PRO A 5 -40.20 -56.49 0.93
N ASP A 6 -40.25 -56.90 2.17
CA ASP A 6 -41.43 -56.93 3.03
C ASP A 6 -41.75 -55.60 3.72
N GLY A 7 -40.95 -54.55 3.47
CA GLY A 7 -41.12 -53.24 4.07
C GLY A 7 -40.47 -53.11 5.48
N SER A 8 -39.86 -54.13 6.02
CA SER A 8 -39.13 -54.04 7.31
C SER A 8 -37.71 -53.51 7.14
N ASP A 9 -37.21 -52.76 8.15
CA ASP A 9 -35.84 -52.26 8.16
C ASP A 9 -34.92 -53.23 8.92
N SER A 10 -33.84 -53.68 8.26
CA SER A 10 -32.78 -54.44 8.86
C SER A 10 -31.54 -53.61 9.02
N PHE A 11 -30.92 -53.67 10.23
CA PHE A 11 -29.63 -53.01 10.51
C PHE A 11 -28.49 -53.99 10.21
N LEU A 12 -27.83 -53.77 9.06
CA LEU A 12 -26.65 -54.54 8.70
C LEU A 12 -25.38 -53.79 9.15
N HIS A 13 -24.50 -54.50 9.85
CA HIS A 13 -23.18 -53.96 10.18
C HIS A 13 -22.32 -54.00 8.92
N ARG A 14 -22.01 -52.79 8.34
CA ARG A 14 -21.22 -52.68 7.12
C ARG A 14 -19.89 -52.01 7.45
N ASN A 15 -18.79 -52.73 7.30
CA ASN A 15 -17.45 -52.20 7.37
C ASN A 15 -16.90 -52.04 5.96
N GLN A 16 -16.61 -50.80 5.54
CA GLN A 16 -16.23 -50.50 4.17
C GLN A 16 -15.16 -49.39 4.10
N LEU A 17 -14.31 -49.47 3.06
CA LEU A 17 -13.34 -48.44 2.69
C LEU A 17 -13.66 -47.99 1.27
N LEU A 18 -13.84 -46.68 1.11
CA LEU A 18 -14.09 -46.01 -0.18
C LEU A 18 -12.87 -45.13 -0.52
N ASN A 19 -12.23 -45.40 -1.65
CA ASN A 19 -11.19 -44.54 -2.24
C ASN A 19 -11.72 -44.01 -3.56
N GLU A 20 -11.61 -42.72 -3.77
CA GLU A 20 -12.07 -42.06 -4.98
C GLU A 20 -11.00 -41.08 -5.49
N GLY A 21 -10.80 -41.11 -6.80
CA GLY A 21 -9.95 -40.15 -7.51
C GLY A 21 -10.71 -39.64 -8.75
N SER A 22 -10.82 -38.34 -8.91
CA SER A 22 -11.45 -37.73 -10.08
C SER A 22 -10.64 -36.56 -10.60
N LEU A 23 -10.74 -36.33 -11.90
CA LEU A 23 -10.21 -35.14 -12.57
C LEU A 23 -11.38 -34.44 -13.26
N THR A 24 -11.60 -33.17 -12.92
CA THR A 24 -12.71 -32.38 -13.47
C THR A 24 -12.17 -31.09 -14.08
N ILE A 25 -12.55 -30.82 -15.33
CA ILE A 25 -12.31 -29.56 -16.03
C ILE A 25 -13.61 -28.78 -16.04
N ASN A 26 -13.63 -27.58 -15.46
CA ASN A 26 -14.80 -26.74 -15.38
C ASN A 26 -14.62 -25.48 -16.26
N GLN A 27 -15.63 -25.20 -17.10
CA GLN A 27 -15.74 -23.97 -17.88
C GLN A 27 -16.97 -23.18 -17.46
N ASN A 28 -16.74 -22.00 -16.89
CA ASN A 28 -17.82 -21.10 -16.49
C ASN A 28 -18.41 -20.36 -17.70
N ILE A 29 -19.74 -20.20 -17.72
CA ILE A 29 -20.49 -19.46 -18.74
C ILE A 29 -21.07 -18.19 -18.10
N ALA A 30 -20.32 -17.09 -18.19
CA ALA A 30 -20.67 -15.83 -17.52
C ALA A 30 -22.08 -15.27 -17.88
N PRO A 31 -22.56 -15.28 -19.13
CA PRO A 31 -23.90 -14.78 -19.46
C PRO A 31 -25.04 -15.52 -18.76
N LEU A 32 -24.91 -16.85 -18.63
CA LEU A 32 -25.94 -17.72 -18.05
C LEU A 32 -25.76 -17.92 -16.53
N GLY A 33 -24.56 -17.75 -16.02
CA GLY A 33 -24.25 -18.01 -14.61
C GLY A 33 -24.13 -19.49 -14.28
N GLY A 34 -24.00 -20.35 -15.31
CA GLY A 34 -23.78 -21.79 -15.18
C GLY A 34 -22.35 -22.20 -15.50
N SER A 35 -22.08 -23.51 -15.39
CA SER A 35 -20.81 -24.12 -15.77
C SER A 35 -21.01 -25.42 -16.55
N ILE A 36 -20.18 -25.62 -17.56
CA ILE A 36 -19.99 -26.91 -18.21
C ILE A 36 -18.79 -27.57 -17.56
N PHE A 37 -18.90 -28.85 -17.30
CA PHE A 37 -17.79 -29.62 -16.77
C PHE A 37 -17.56 -30.91 -17.54
N LEU A 38 -16.29 -31.30 -17.65
CA LEU A 38 -15.84 -32.59 -18.16
C LEU A 38 -15.13 -33.30 -17.01
N GLU A 39 -15.60 -34.48 -16.67
CA GLU A 39 -15.07 -35.25 -15.54
C GLU A 39 -14.68 -36.67 -15.95
N THR A 40 -13.61 -37.16 -15.38
CA THR A 40 -13.22 -38.57 -15.38
C THR A 40 -12.91 -39.00 -13.94
N GLY A 41 -13.29 -40.22 -13.57
CA GLY A 41 -13.12 -40.69 -12.21
C GLY A 41 -12.99 -42.18 -12.10
N LEU A 42 -12.39 -42.60 -10.99
CA LEU A 42 -12.28 -43.98 -10.57
C LEU A 42 -12.52 -44.07 -9.06
N GLN A 43 -13.44 -44.96 -8.70
CA GLN A 43 -13.80 -45.25 -7.31
C GLN A 43 -13.50 -46.70 -7.00
N ARG A 44 -12.90 -46.98 -5.87
CA ARG A 44 -12.68 -48.30 -5.34
C ARG A 44 -13.41 -48.46 -4.02
N LEU A 45 -14.29 -49.46 -3.93
CA LEU A 45 -15.02 -49.83 -2.73
C LEU A 45 -14.55 -51.21 -2.25
N ASP A 46 -13.98 -51.26 -1.07
CA ASP A 46 -13.66 -52.50 -0.36
C ASP A 46 -14.73 -52.73 0.74
N LEU A 47 -15.49 -53.80 0.65
CA LEU A 47 -16.46 -54.23 1.65
C LEU A 47 -15.80 -55.34 2.50
N PHE A 48 -15.35 -54.99 3.70
CA PHE A 48 -14.63 -55.91 4.56
C PHE A 48 -15.57 -57.00 5.17
N THR A 49 -16.83 -56.65 5.39
CA THR A 49 -17.84 -57.57 5.88
C THR A 49 -18.07 -58.73 4.92
N ASP A 50 -18.17 -58.46 3.64
CA ASP A 50 -18.47 -59.45 2.59
C ASP A 50 -17.21 -59.93 1.85
N LYS A 51 -16.02 -59.40 2.22
CA LYS A 51 -14.73 -59.65 1.53
C LYS A 51 -14.81 -59.37 0.03
N ARG A 52 -15.61 -58.35 -0.35
CA ARG A 52 -15.81 -58.00 -1.76
C ARG A 52 -15.11 -56.68 -2.08
N ARG A 53 -14.59 -56.60 -3.29
CA ARG A 53 -14.00 -55.40 -3.86
C ARG A 53 -14.70 -55.08 -5.15
N SER A 54 -15.01 -53.78 -5.36
CA SER A 54 -15.54 -53.27 -6.62
C SER A 54 -14.84 -51.99 -7.03
N PHE A 55 -14.72 -51.83 -8.34
CA PHE A 55 -14.20 -50.64 -8.98
C PHE A 55 -15.32 -50.04 -9.83
N LYS A 56 -15.62 -48.73 -9.63
CA LYS A 56 -16.52 -47.97 -10.48
C LYS A 56 -15.69 -46.97 -11.24
N SER A 57 -15.70 -47.06 -12.56
CA SER A 57 -15.10 -46.03 -13.43
C SER A 57 -16.19 -45.14 -14.00
N THR A 58 -15.82 -43.87 -14.19
CA THR A 58 -16.55 -42.89 -15.00
C THR A 58 -15.55 -42.37 -16.03
N PRO A 59 -15.33 -43.10 -17.18
CA PRO A 59 -14.30 -42.77 -18.15
C PRO A 59 -14.42 -41.35 -18.70
N VAL A 60 -15.66 -40.90 -18.96
CA VAL A 60 -15.97 -39.55 -19.41
C VAL A 60 -17.40 -39.17 -18.99
N VAL A 61 -17.54 -38.02 -18.42
CA VAL A 61 -18.83 -37.39 -18.11
C VAL A 61 -18.77 -35.94 -18.55
N LEU A 62 -19.69 -35.51 -19.38
CA LEU A 62 -19.95 -34.13 -19.73
C LEU A 62 -21.20 -33.66 -18.99
N GLY A 63 -21.10 -32.56 -18.27
CA GLY A 63 -22.22 -32.05 -17.50
C GLY A 63 -22.39 -30.54 -17.61
N TYR A 64 -23.55 -30.09 -17.20
CA TYR A 64 -23.96 -28.70 -17.10
C TYR A 64 -24.67 -28.46 -15.77
N SER A 65 -24.23 -27.40 -15.06
CA SER A 65 -24.86 -26.97 -13.81
C SER A 65 -25.20 -25.49 -13.87
N GLN A 66 -26.41 -25.12 -13.46
CA GLN A 66 -26.85 -23.73 -13.46
C GLN A 66 -27.87 -23.45 -12.35
N ASN A 67 -27.67 -22.33 -11.64
CA ASN A 67 -28.73 -21.76 -10.81
C ASN A 67 -29.56 -20.78 -11.66
N LEU A 68 -30.85 -21.14 -11.95
CA LEU A 68 -31.68 -20.46 -12.94
C LEU A 68 -32.15 -19.07 -12.47
N PHE A 69 -32.45 -18.88 -11.19
CA PHE A 69 -33.01 -17.63 -10.63
C PHE A 69 -32.12 -17.04 -9.54
N GLY A 70 -30.91 -17.55 -9.42
CA GLY A 70 -29.95 -17.10 -8.41
C GLY A 70 -29.18 -15.85 -8.83
N TYR A 71 -28.34 -15.40 -7.92
CA TYR A 71 -27.37 -14.36 -8.19
C TYR A 71 -26.30 -14.88 -9.16
N ASN A 72 -26.18 -14.21 -10.31
CA ASN A 72 -25.14 -14.55 -11.29
C ASN A 72 -23.83 -13.83 -10.93
N ARG A 73 -22.99 -14.53 -10.15
CA ARG A 73 -21.67 -14.04 -9.72
C ARG A 73 -20.76 -13.71 -10.91
N LEU A 74 -20.71 -14.55 -11.92
CA LEU A 74 -19.83 -14.40 -13.06
C LEU A 74 -20.13 -13.13 -13.88
N LYS A 75 -21.40 -12.74 -13.95
CA LYS A 75 -21.81 -11.47 -14.57
C LYS A 75 -21.28 -10.25 -13.81
N TRP A 76 -21.26 -10.33 -12.49
CA TRP A 76 -20.73 -9.25 -11.64
C TRP A 76 -19.20 -9.25 -11.64
N ASP A 77 -18.56 -10.41 -11.56
CA ASP A 77 -17.12 -10.54 -11.66
C ASP A 77 -16.59 -9.96 -12.98
N LYS A 78 -17.30 -10.19 -14.10
CA LYS A 78 -16.96 -9.58 -15.41
C LYS A 78 -16.95 -8.04 -15.39
N LYS A 79 -17.74 -7.41 -14.49
CA LYS A 79 -17.76 -5.94 -14.32
C LYS A 79 -16.74 -5.47 -13.29
N ILE A 80 -16.57 -6.22 -12.20
CA ILE A 80 -15.78 -5.84 -11.04
C ILE A 80 -14.29 -6.06 -11.31
N GLU A 81 -13.90 -7.21 -11.91
CA GLU A 81 -12.49 -7.54 -12.07
C GLU A 81 -11.70 -6.59 -13.00
N PRO A 82 -12.26 -6.09 -14.13
CA PRO A 82 -11.57 -5.06 -14.90
C PRO A 82 -11.35 -3.75 -14.13
N ALA A 83 -12.34 -3.33 -13.31
CA ALA A 83 -12.19 -2.14 -12.47
C ALA A 83 -11.15 -2.35 -11.36
N ARG A 84 -11.12 -3.55 -10.76
CA ARG A 84 -10.10 -3.93 -9.78
C ARG A 84 -8.70 -3.95 -10.39
N TYR A 85 -8.56 -4.49 -11.61
CA TYR A 85 -7.27 -4.48 -12.31
C TYR A 85 -6.80 -3.07 -12.65
N ALA A 86 -7.71 -2.20 -13.14
CA ALA A 86 -7.39 -0.80 -13.40
C ALA A 86 -6.94 -0.06 -12.13
N GLN A 87 -7.65 -0.25 -11.02
CA GLN A 87 -7.30 0.30 -9.72
C GLN A 87 -5.93 -0.21 -9.24
N ALA A 88 -5.68 -1.52 -9.33
CA ALA A 88 -4.41 -2.12 -8.92
C ALA A 88 -3.21 -1.59 -9.74
N LYS A 89 -3.38 -1.42 -11.06
CA LYS A 89 -2.36 -0.85 -11.94
C LYS A 89 -2.01 0.60 -11.55
N LYS A 90 -3.02 1.42 -11.26
CA LYS A 90 -2.82 2.81 -10.80
C LYS A 90 -2.20 2.86 -9.41
N SER A 91 -2.63 1.98 -8.47
CA SER A 91 -2.02 1.87 -7.14
C SER A 91 -0.56 1.44 -7.17
N TYR A 92 -0.17 0.62 -8.15
CA TYR A 92 1.24 0.25 -8.32
C TYR A 92 2.09 1.49 -8.67
N LEU A 93 1.62 2.33 -9.62
CA LEU A 93 2.29 3.60 -9.96
C LEU A 93 2.38 4.54 -8.76
N GLU A 94 1.28 4.69 -8.02
CA GLU A 94 1.26 5.48 -6.79
C GLU A 94 2.28 4.97 -5.77
N THR A 95 2.39 3.65 -5.60
CA THR A 95 3.35 3.02 -4.69
C THR A 95 4.80 3.30 -5.11
N LEU A 96 5.11 3.31 -6.40
CA LEU A 96 6.45 3.68 -6.88
C LEU A 96 6.80 5.13 -6.50
N GLU A 97 5.87 6.07 -6.64
CA GLU A 97 6.09 7.46 -6.25
C GLU A 97 6.20 7.62 -4.72
N LEU A 98 5.46 6.81 -3.95
CA LEU A 98 5.62 6.75 -2.49
C LEU A 98 7.00 6.23 -2.08
N VAL A 99 7.54 5.21 -2.76
CA VAL A 99 8.91 4.72 -2.53
C VAL A 99 9.92 5.81 -2.85
N ALA A 100 9.73 6.56 -3.93
CA ALA A 100 10.60 7.70 -4.26
C ALA A 100 10.54 8.79 -3.18
N ALA A 101 9.35 9.13 -2.67
CA ALA A 101 9.18 10.06 -1.55
C ALA A 101 9.87 9.55 -0.27
N MET A 102 9.73 8.26 0.05
CA MET A 102 10.41 7.65 1.21
C MET A 102 11.92 7.68 1.05
N THR A 103 12.44 7.44 -0.15
CA THR A 103 13.87 7.57 -0.46
C THR A 103 14.36 9.00 -0.23
N ALA A 104 13.61 9.99 -0.71
CA ALA A 104 13.91 11.41 -0.48
C ALA A 104 13.90 11.74 1.02
N ASN A 105 12.96 11.21 1.79
CA ASN A 105 12.92 11.40 3.25
C ASN A 105 14.19 10.87 3.93
N LYS A 106 14.66 9.67 3.57
CA LYS A 106 15.91 9.10 4.12
C LYS A 106 17.15 9.86 3.67
N PHE A 107 17.17 10.31 2.40
CA PHE A 107 18.25 11.16 1.89
C PHE A 107 18.34 12.48 2.66
N PHE A 108 17.23 13.19 2.87
CA PHE A 108 17.21 14.45 3.60
C PHE A 108 17.45 14.29 5.10
N ALA A 109 17.12 13.14 5.69
CA ALA A 109 17.52 12.80 7.06
C ALA A 109 19.05 12.73 7.17
N LEU A 110 19.71 12.03 6.25
CA LEU A 110 21.18 11.97 6.19
C LEU A 110 21.79 13.36 5.94
N ALA A 111 21.26 14.12 4.97
CA ALA A 111 21.75 15.48 4.69
C ALA A 111 21.62 16.41 5.89
N THR A 112 20.55 16.30 6.67
CA THR A 112 20.33 17.07 7.90
C THR A 112 21.33 16.66 8.99
N ALA A 113 21.56 15.36 9.18
CA ALA A 113 22.54 14.86 10.15
C ALA A 113 23.97 15.30 9.80
N GLN A 114 24.37 15.21 8.52
CA GLN A 114 25.68 15.68 8.05
C GLN A 114 25.84 17.19 8.21
N SER A 115 24.82 17.98 7.90
CA SER A 115 24.86 19.43 8.13
C SER A 115 24.97 19.78 9.62
N LYS A 116 24.30 19.02 10.49
CA LYS A 116 24.38 19.17 11.95
C LYS A 116 25.78 18.84 12.45
N LEU A 117 26.41 17.77 11.96
CA LEU A 117 27.78 17.40 12.29
C LEU A 117 28.79 18.50 11.86
N GLN A 118 28.62 18.98 10.62
CA GLN A 118 29.48 20.07 10.12
C GLN A 118 29.33 21.35 10.97
N SER A 119 28.12 21.70 11.40
CA SER A 119 27.90 22.82 12.32
C SER A 119 28.52 22.55 13.69
N ALA A 120 28.37 21.33 14.23
CA ALA A 120 28.94 20.96 15.52
C ALA A 120 30.50 20.96 15.51
N ASP A 121 31.12 20.49 14.43
CA ASP A 121 32.57 20.57 14.24
C ASP A 121 33.06 22.01 14.23
N TYR A 122 32.40 22.90 13.51
CA TYR A 122 32.71 24.32 13.48
C TYR A 122 32.51 24.98 14.85
N ASN A 123 31.41 24.72 15.53
CA ASN A 123 31.09 25.29 16.83
C ASN A 123 32.06 24.80 17.92
N TYR A 124 32.41 23.50 17.89
CA TYR A 124 33.43 22.94 18.79
C TYR A 124 34.82 23.59 18.59
N ALA A 125 35.28 23.73 17.34
CA ALA A 125 36.56 24.39 17.04
C ALA A 125 36.56 25.87 17.48
N ALA A 126 35.46 26.58 17.30
CA ALA A 126 35.28 27.94 17.78
C ALA A 126 35.30 28.02 19.32
N ALA A 127 34.55 27.14 20.00
CA ALA A 127 34.49 27.08 21.45
C ALA A 127 35.87 26.73 22.08
N ASP A 128 36.60 25.78 21.48
CA ASP A 128 37.99 25.45 21.90
C ASP A 128 38.91 26.66 21.82
N THR A 129 38.84 27.39 20.70
CA THR A 129 39.63 28.62 20.51
C THR A 129 39.29 29.69 21.56
N LEU A 130 37.99 29.90 21.80
CA LEU A 130 37.52 30.87 22.78
C LEU A 130 37.87 30.50 24.19
N PHE A 131 37.81 29.21 24.57
CA PHE A 131 38.20 28.74 25.89
C PHE A 131 39.69 28.93 26.11
N ARG A 132 40.57 28.56 25.17
CA ARG A 132 42.01 28.79 25.25
C ARG A 132 42.34 30.27 25.38
N TYR A 133 41.66 31.13 24.63
CA TYR A 133 41.83 32.58 24.72
C TYR A 133 41.40 33.13 26.08
N ALA A 134 40.26 32.64 26.61
CA ALA A 134 39.75 33.03 27.92
C ALA A 134 40.72 32.61 29.06
N LYS A 135 41.29 31.39 29.00
CA LYS A 135 42.26 30.90 29.97
C LYS A 135 43.48 31.83 30.05
N GLY A 136 44.04 32.22 28.90
CA GLY A 136 45.18 33.17 28.87
C GLY A 136 44.81 34.55 29.43
N ARG A 137 43.56 35.04 29.19
CA ARG A 137 43.08 36.32 29.74
C ARG A 137 42.83 36.26 31.25
N TYR A 138 42.38 35.12 31.76
CA TYR A 138 42.19 34.88 33.18
C TYR A 138 43.52 34.87 33.89
N ASP A 139 44.53 34.16 33.34
CA ASP A 139 45.88 34.07 33.92
C ASP A 139 46.57 35.45 34.08
N ILE A 140 46.21 36.43 33.23
CA ILE A 140 46.70 37.79 33.32
C ILE A 140 45.70 38.76 34.02
N GLY A 141 44.62 38.23 34.59
CA GLY A 141 43.65 38.98 35.39
C GLY A 141 42.71 39.94 34.61
N THR A 142 42.52 39.73 33.30
CA THR A 142 41.70 40.61 32.45
C THR A 142 40.23 40.15 32.26
N ILE A 143 39.90 38.96 32.73
CA ILE A 143 38.51 38.43 32.82
C ILE A 143 38.28 37.77 34.17
N THR A 144 37.02 37.60 34.54
CA THR A 144 36.62 36.97 35.79
C THR A 144 36.67 35.43 35.67
N GLU A 145 36.80 34.72 36.80
CA GLU A 145 36.69 33.26 36.86
C GLU A 145 35.33 32.77 36.30
N ASN A 146 34.25 33.50 36.59
CA ASN A 146 32.93 33.17 36.07
C ASN A 146 32.87 33.19 34.55
N GLU A 147 33.48 34.16 33.88
CA GLU A 147 33.57 34.22 32.40
C GLU A 147 34.40 33.07 31.84
N MET A 148 35.51 32.73 32.49
CA MET A 148 36.37 31.59 32.09
C MET A 148 35.60 30.27 32.21
N LEU A 149 34.91 30.00 33.35
CA LEU A 149 34.12 28.79 33.58
C LEU A 149 32.93 28.70 32.61
N GLN A 150 32.30 29.81 32.25
CA GLN A 150 31.24 29.83 31.27
C GLN A 150 31.73 29.39 29.90
N LEU A 151 32.93 29.79 29.47
CA LEU A 151 33.50 29.35 28.19
C LEU A 151 34.00 27.90 28.24
N GLU A 152 34.44 27.40 29.42
CA GLU A 152 34.72 25.98 29.62
C GLU A 152 33.48 25.11 29.49
N ILE A 153 32.38 25.50 30.14
CA ILE A 153 31.09 24.82 30.01
C ILE A 153 30.62 24.80 28.56
N ASN A 154 30.75 25.92 27.84
CA ASN A 154 30.41 25.99 26.42
C ASN A 154 31.27 25.02 25.58
N HIS A 155 32.59 24.98 25.81
CA HIS A 155 33.50 24.04 25.13
C HIS A 155 33.11 22.57 25.37
N LEU A 156 32.83 22.17 26.62
CA LEU A 156 32.39 20.81 26.98
C LEU A 156 31.02 20.48 26.35
N THR A 157 30.11 21.46 26.29
CA THR A 157 28.78 21.30 25.65
C THR A 157 28.92 21.06 24.15
N GLU A 158 29.76 21.85 23.48
CA GLU A 158 29.98 21.66 22.03
C GLU A 158 30.74 20.37 21.72
N GLN A 159 31.63 19.91 22.62
CA GLN A 159 32.22 18.59 22.50
C GLN A 159 31.18 17.47 22.55
N SER A 160 30.23 17.55 23.48
CA SER A 160 29.13 16.60 23.58
C SER A 160 28.19 16.66 22.34
N ASN A 161 27.86 17.86 21.87
CA ASN A 161 27.05 18.07 20.67
C ASN A 161 27.69 17.44 19.44
N ARG A 162 29.01 17.57 19.27
CA ARG A 162 29.78 16.96 18.19
C ARG A 162 29.70 15.44 18.21
N LEU A 163 29.90 14.82 19.39
CA LEU A 163 29.78 13.35 19.52
C LEU A 163 28.38 12.84 19.18
N ASN A 164 27.34 13.53 19.66
CA ASN A 164 25.97 13.20 19.37
C ASN A 164 25.65 13.35 17.86
N ALA A 165 26.13 14.43 17.24
CA ALA A 165 25.93 14.65 15.81
C ALA A 165 26.63 13.59 14.94
N ALA A 166 27.83 13.12 15.34
CA ALA A 166 28.53 12.02 14.66
C ALA A 166 27.70 10.72 14.72
N MET A 167 27.17 10.40 15.91
CA MET A 167 26.28 9.23 16.06
C MET A 167 25.00 9.36 15.21
N GLU A 168 24.42 10.56 15.11
CA GLU A 168 23.23 10.79 14.26
C GLU A 168 23.55 10.54 12.77
N VAL A 169 24.74 10.92 12.29
CA VAL A 169 25.18 10.61 10.91
C VAL A 169 25.28 9.11 10.70
N ASP A 170 25.93 8.39 11.61
CA ASP A 170 26.06 6.93 11.52
C ASP A 170 24.67 6.25 11.47
N ASN A 171 23.75 6.68 12.32
CA ASN A 171 22.39 6.17 12.34
C ASN A 171 21.65 6.44 11.00
N ALA A 172 21.75 7.66 10.49
CA ALA A 172 21.10 8.05 9.23
C ALA A 172 21.68 7.28 8.02
N ILE A 173 23.00 7.03 8.01
CA ILE A 173 23.65 6.16 7.00
C ILE A 173 23.08 4.74 7.08
N GLN A 174 23.00 4.16 8.28
CA GLN A 174 22.48 2.80 8.48
C GLN A 174 21.01 2.69 8.03
N GLU A 175 20.18 3.68 8.36
CA GLU A 175 18.78 3.72 7.93
C GLU A 175 18.64 3.81 6.40
N LEU A 176 19.41 4.68 5.75
CA LEU A 176 19.39 4.81 4.29
C LEU A 176 19.92 3.54 3.61
N ARG A 177 21.01 2.96 4.10
CA ARG A 177 21.56 1.70 3.59
C ARG A 177 20.54 0.55 3.70
N SER A 178 19.94 0.40 4.88
CA SER A 178 18.92 -0.62 5.12
C SER A 178 17.75 -0.46 4.17
N PHE A 179 17.28 0.77 3.95
CA PHE A 179 16.17 1.05 3.03
C PHE A 179 16.52 0.75 1.58
N LEU A 180 17.74 1.05 1.15
CA LEU A 180 18.24 0.76 -0.21
C LEU A 180 18.68 -0.70 -0.40
N GLY A 181 18.68 -1.52 0.65
CA GLY A 181 19.13 -2.91 0.58
C GLY A 181 20.63 -3.07 0.37
N ILE A 182 21.44 -2.03 0.63
CA ILE A 182 22.90 -2.04 0.48
C ILE A 182 23.52 -2.73 1.69
N ARG A 183 24.17 -3.87 1.46
CA ARG A 183 24.81 -4.68 2.53
C ARG A 183 26.24 -4.26 2.84
N ASP A 184 26.94 -3.70 1.88
CA ASP A 184 28.33 -3.31 2.02
C ASP A 184 28.48 -2.05 2.89
N ASN A 185 29.59 -1.97 3.64
CA ASN A 185 29.90 -0.80 4.45
C ASN A 185 30.51 0.30 3.58
N VAL A 186 29.66 0.97 2.78
CA VAL A 186 30.06 2.10 1.95
C VAL A 186 29.82 3.41 2.67
N GLU A 187 30.79 4.33 2.52
CA GLU A 187 30.63 5.71 2.95
C GLU A 187 29.58 6.41 2.08
N MET A 188 28.65 7.09 2.72
CA MET A 188 27.56 7.80 2.04
C MET A 188 27.61 9.28 2.38
N VAL A 189 27.64 10.12 1.36
CA VAL A 189 27.57 11.56 1.49
C VAL A 189 26.34 12.07 0.72
N ALA A 190 25.43 12.72 1.44
CA ALA A 190 24.27 13.36 0.82
C ALA A 190 24.68 14.73 0.27
N VAL A 191 24.59 14.90 -1.05
CA VAL A 191 24.88 16.18 -1.71
C VAL A 191 23.56 16.82 -2.14
N ILE A 192 23.20 17.92 -1.49
CA ILE A 192 22.01 18.69 -1.87
C ILE A 192 22.37 19.58 -3.05
N GLY A 193 21.68 19.40 -4.19
CA GLY A 193 21.82 20.28 -5.35
C GLY A 193 21.38 21.73 -5.02
N ASN A 194 22.10 22.68 -5.53
CA ASN A 194 21.81 24.11 -5.27
C ASN A 194 20.64 24.64 -6.12
N GLU A 195 20.26 23.94 -7.18
CA GLU A 195 19.21 24.35 -8.11
C GLU A 195 18.01 23.44 -7.98
N LEU A 196 16.85 24.05 -7.74
CA LEU A 196 15.57 23.38 -7.79
C LEU A 196 14.93 23.58 -9.15
N PRO A 197 14.20 22.58 -9.67
CA PRO A 197 13.32 22.78 -10.79
C PRO A 197 12.27 23.85 -10.44
N VAL A 198 12.22 24.94 -11.21
CA VAL A 198 11.26 26.03 -11.00
C VAL A 198 10.19 25.97 -12.07
N PHE A 199 8.98 25.53 -11.69
CA PHE A 199 7.81 25.53 -12.54
C PHE A 199 6.55 25.77 -11.71
N ILE A 200 5.49 26.18 -12.37
CA ILE A 200 4.18 26.41 -11.73
C ILE A 200 3.22 25.37 -12.27
N VAL A 201 2.50 24.73 -11.37
CA VAL A 201 1.47 23.75 -11.72
C VAL A 201 0.10 24.44 -11.77
N PRO A 202 -0.59 24.42 -12.93
CA PRO A 202 -1.96 24.92 -13.03
C PRO A 202 -2.92 23.99 -12.28
N VAL A 203 -3.77 24.54 -11.43
CA VAL A 203 -4.74 23.76 -10.63
C VAL A 203 -5.68 22.94 -11.53
N ALA A 204 -6.14 23.51 -12.64
CA ALA A 204 -7.06 22.85 -13.57
C ALA A 204 -6.42 21.61 -14.22
N GLU A 205 -5.15 21.68 -14.61
CA GLU A 205 -4.41 20.55 -15.19
C GLU A 205 -4.16 19.47 -14.15
N ALA A 206 -3.75 19.86 -12.94
CA ALA A 206 -3.54 18.91 -11.84
C ALA A 206 -4.84 18.16 -11.49
N LEU A 207 -5.97 18.84 -11.41
CA LEU A 207 -7.27 18.22 -11.22
C LEU A 207 -7.62 17.27 -12.37
N HIS A 208 -7.40 17.68 -13.61
CA HIS A 208 -7.66 16.84 -14.78
C HIS A 208 -6.88 15.52 -14.70
N PHE A 209 -5.57 15.59 -14.49
CA PHE A 209 -4.73 14.40 -14.40
C PHE A 209 -5.03 13.57 -13.15
N ALA A 210 -5.31 14.19 -12.00
CA ALA A 210 -5.69 13.48 -10.78
C ALA A 210 -6.98 12.68 -10.99
N TRP A 211 -8.01 13.24 -11.63
CA TRP A 211 -9.23 12.53 -11.97
C TRP A 211 -9.00 11.36 -12.94
N GLN A 212 -8.09 11.51 -13.87
CA GLN A 212 -7.80 10.49 -14.87
C GLN A 212 -6.93 9.35 -14.31
N ASN A 213 -5.94 9.66 -13.47
CA ASN A 213 -4.86 8.75 -13.14
C ASN A 213 -4.88 8.23 -11.70
N SER A 214 -5.60 8.89 -10.76
CA SER A 214 -5.62 8.46 -9.37
C SER A 214 -6.30 7.09 -9.20
N PRO A 215 -5.71 6.19 -8.39
CA PRO A 215 -6.35 4.92 -8.02
C PRO A 215 -7.61 5.12 -7.18
N ASP A 216 -7.75 6.23 -6.46
CA ASP A 216 -8.92 6.55 -5.64
C ASP A 216 -10.20 6.62 -6.47
N ILE A 217 -10.12 7.17 -7.68
CA ILE A 217 -11.27 7.31 -8.59
C ILE A 217 -11.76 5.94 -9.04
N GLU A 218 -10.84 5.02 -9.37
CA GLU A 218 -11.19 3.63 -9.70
C GLU A 218 -11.74 2.89 -8.48
N TRP A 219 -11.19 3.16 -7.30
CA TRP A 219 -11.67 2.57 -6.05
C TRP A 219 -13.10 3.00 -5.74
N TYR A 220 -13.48 4.27 -5.96
CA TYR A 220 -14.87 4.73 -5.79
C TYR A 220 -15.84 3.99 -6.74
N ALA A 221 -15.43 3.80 -8.00
CA ALA A 221 -16.23 3.03 -8.96
C ALA A 221 -16.36 1.56 -8.53
N LEU A 222 -15.27 0.95 -8.06
CA LEU A 222 -15.25 -0.41 -7.57
C LEU A 222 -16.17 -0.60 -6.35
N GLN A 223 -16.12 0.31 -5.37
CA GLN A 223 -16.98 0.29 -4.18
C GLN A 223 -18.46 0.37 -4.54
N GLN A 224 -18.81 1.24 -5.49
CA GLN A 224 -20.18 1.34 -5.97
C GLN A 224 -20.63 0.05 -6.63
N LEU A 225 -19.85 -0.54 -7.55
CA LEU A 225 -20.15 -1.81 -8.22
C LEU A 225 -20.32 -2.96 -7.22
N GLN A 226 -19.48 -3.04 -6.18
CA GLN A 226 -19.60 -4.06 -5.14
C GLN A 226 -20.87 -3.89 -4.31
N SER A 227 -21.26 -2.66 -3.97
CA SER A 227 -22.49 -2.37 -3.25
C SER A 227 -23.73 -2.69 -4.10
N GLU A 228 -23.72 -2.37 -5.39
CA GLU A 228 -24.77 -2.74 -6.34
C GLU A 228 -24.89 -4.26 -6.49
N SER A 229 -23.75 -4.96 -6.56
CA SER A 229 -23.67 -6.42 -6.56
C SER A 229 -24.30 -7.04 -5.31
N SER A 230 -24.04 -6.46 -4.15
CA SER A 230 -24.63 -6.88 -2.87
C SER A 230 -26.15 -6.73 -2.83
N VAL A 231 -26.69 -5.66 -3.41
CA VAL A 231 -28.13 -5.48 -3.57
C VAL A 231 -28.73 -6.54 -4.51
N ALA A 232 -28.05 -6.83 -5.63
CA ALA A 232 -28.48 -7.87 -6.55
C ALA A 232 -28.47 -9.26 -5.89
N GLN A 233 -27.44 -9.57 -5.09
CA GLN A 233 -27.33 -10.80 -4.33
C GLN A 233 -28.44 -10.92 -3.28
N ALA A 234 -28.71 -9.86 -2.53
CA ALA A 234 -29.80 -9.84 -1.54
C ALA A 234 -31.16 -10.06 -2.18
N LYS A 235 -31.42 -9.43 -3.33
CA LYS A 235 -32.65 -9.62 -4.11
C LYS A 235 -32.79 -11.07 -4.60
N ALA A 236 -31.75 -11.64 -5.19
CA ALA A 236 -31.74 -13.02 -5.70
C ALA A 236 -31.90 -14.05 -4.56
N SER A 237 -31.36 -13.78 -3.38
CA SER A 237 -31.45 -14.70 -2.24
C SER A 237 -32.89 -14.81 -1.66
N ARG A 238 -33.72 -13.79 -1.87
CA ARG A 238 -35.13 -13.76 -1.42
C ARG A 238 -36.08 -14.56 -2.30
N GLY A 239 -35.76 -14.71 -3.57
CA GLY A 239 -36.67 -15.26 -4.58
C GLY A 239 -36.67 -16.78 -4.67
N LEU A 240 -37.42 -17.26 -5.67
CA LEU A 240 -37.39 -18.64 -6.14
C LEU A 240 -35.95 -19.05 -6.49
N LYS A 241 -35.53 -20.23 -6.06
CA LYS A 241 -34.26 -20.86 -6.46
C LYS A 241 -34.57 -22.11 -7.24
N ALA A 242 -33.95 -22.27 -8.39
CA ALA A 242 -34.01 -23.49 -9.15
C ALA A 242 -32.61 -23.86 -9.63
N ASP A 243 -32.18 -25.06 -9.29
CA ASP A 243 -30.90 -25.61 -9.68
C ASP A 243 -31.09 -26.66 -10.75
N LEU A 244 -30.53 -26.42 -11.91
CA LEU A 244 -30.50 -27.35 -13.04
C LEU A 244 -29.16 -28.04 -13.09
N TYR A 245 -29.19 -29.37 -13.10
CA TYR A 245 -28.00 -30.20 -13.26
C TYR A 245 -28.27 -31.24 -14.33
N MET A 246 -27.41 -31.32 -15.30
CA MET A 246 -27.49 -32.30 -16.40
C MET A 246 -26.11 -32.92 -16.60
N GLN A 247 -26.10 -34.24 -16.83
CA GLN A 247 -24.88 -34.93 -17.23
C GLN A 247 -25.18 -36.07 -18.20
N VAL A 248 -24.26 -36.31 -19.08
CA VAL A 248 -24.23 -37.44 -19.98
C VAL A 248 -22.80 -38.01 -19.98
N GLY A 249 -22.66 -39.31 -19.91
CA GLY A 249 -21.36 -39.92 -19.84
C GLY A 249 -21.39 -41.44 -19.83
N LEU A 250 -20.27 -42.01 -19.48
CA LEU A 250 -20.07 -43.45 -19.45
C LEU A 250 -19.72 -43.86 -17.99
N THR A 251 -20.30 -45.01 -17.57
CA THR A 251 -20.00 -45.60 -16.28
C THR A 251 -19.86 -47.12 -16.37
N GLN A 252 -18.99 -47.70 -15.57
CA GLN A 252 -18.84 -49.17 -15.50
C GLN A 252 -18.45 -49.55 -14.08
N THR A 253 -19.04 -50.64 -13.59
CA THR A 253 -18.67 -51.25 -12.32
C THR A 253 -18.15 -52.66 -12.55
N ALA A 254 -17.04 -53.01 -11.97
CA ALA A 254 -16.41 -54.32 -12.08
C ALA A 254 -15.70 -54.73 -10.80
N THR A 255 -15.43 -56.01 -10.63
CA THR A 255 -14.69 -56.57 -9.48
C THR A 255 -13.16 -56.45 -9.62
N ALA A 256 -12.69 -56.23 -10.88
CA ALA A 256 -11.29 -56.04 -11.20
C ALA A 256 -11.10 -54.71 -11.95
N LEU A 257 -10.00 -54.03 -11.70
CA LEU A 257 -9.69 -52.72 -12.27
C LEU A 257 -9.67 -52.71 -13.82
N ASN A 258 -9.07 -53.75 -14.42
CA ASN A 258 -8.96 -53.86 -15.88
C ASN A 258 -10.34 -53.94 -16.58
N ASN A 259 -11.34 -54.54 -15.88
CA ASN A 259 -12.68 -54.71 -16.42
C ASN A 259 -13.55 -53.46 -16.22
N ALA A 260 -13.14 -52.55 -15.32
CA ALA A 260 -13.88 -51.30 -15.08
C ALA A 260 -13.89 -50.31 -16.28
N TYR A 261 -13.06 -50.57 -17.31
CA TYR A 261 -12.98 -49.74 -18.51
C TYR A 261 -13.32 -50.48 -19.83
N ARG A 262 -13.66 -51.78 -19.76
CA ARG A 262 -13.83 -52.59 -20.99
C ARG A 262 -15.15 -52.45 -21.71
N SER A 263 -16.24 -52.24 -20.99
CA SER A 263 -17.58 -52.16 -21.57
C SER A 263 -18.42 -51.15 -20.81
N PRO A 264 -18.06 -49.84 -20.92
CA PRO A 264 -18.79 -48.84 -20.21
C PRO A 264 -20.21 -48.70 -20.75
N MET A 265 -21.15 -48.46 -19.84
CA MET A 265 -22.58 -48.25 -20.13
C MET A 265 -22.87 -46.75 -20.17
N ASP A 266 -23.83 -46.36 -20.97
CA ASP A 266 -24.33 -45.00 -21.03
C ASP A 266 -24.97 -44.58 -19.70
N GLN A 267 -24.64 -43.42 -19.24
CA GLN A 267 -25.28 -42.81 -18.08
C GLN A 267 -25.81 -41.43 -18.47
N GLN A 268 -27.06 -41.19 -18.20
CA GLN A 268 -27.69 -39.89 -18.38
C GLN A 268 -28.40 -39.51 -17.07
N LEU A 269 -28.23 -38.29 -16.64
CA LEU A 269 -28.89 -37.74 -15.46
C LEU A 269 -29.34 -36.31 -15.75
N VAL A 270 -30.61 -36.05 -15.52
CA VAL A 270 -31.16 -34.69 -15.49
C VAL A 270 -31.84 -34.50 -14.16
N SER A 271 -31.41 -33.48 -13.42
CA SER A 271 -31.98 -33.14 -12.13
C SER A 271 -32.38 -31.65 -12.15
N LEU A 272 -33.62 -31.37 -11.78
CA LEU A 272 -34.13 -30.03 -11.59
C LEU A 272 -34.68 -29.93 -10.16
N GLY A 273 -33.90 -29.21 -9.33
CA GLY A 273 -34.31 -28.89 -7.97
C GLY A 273 -34.98 -27.53 -7.91
N ILE A 274 -36.18 -27.43 -7.34
CA ILE A 274 -36.89 -26.16 -7.12
C ILE A 274 -37.05 -25.95 -5.62
N ARG A 275 -36.63 -24.78 -5.14
CA ARG A 275 -36.75 -24.38 -3.73
C ARG A 275 -37.47 -23.04 -3.63
N ILE A 276 -38.66 -23.08 -3.02
CA ILE A 276 -39.51 -21.91 -2.82
C ILE A 276 -39.53 -21.59 -1.30
N PRO A 277 -39.04 -20.44 -0.88
CA PRO A 277 -39.19 -20.00 0.51
C PRO A 277 -40.66 -19.57 0.69
N LEU A 278 -41.48 -20.37 1.38
CA LEU A 278 -42.90 -20.08 1.62
C LEU A 278 -43.09 -19.02 2.71
N VAL A 279 -42.30 -19.09 3.76
CA VAL A 279 -42.34 -18.13 4.89
C VAL A 279 -40.91 -17.88 5.37
N ASP A 280 -40.50 -16.61 5.37
CA ASP A 280 -39.19 -16.16 5.86
C ASP A 280 -39.30 -15.11 6.95
N TRP A 281 -40.50 -14.87 7.46
CA TRP A 281 -40.80 -13.89 8.53
C TRP A 281 -40.26 -12.48 8.23
N GLY A 282 -40.11 -12.11 6.97
CA GLY A 282 -39.60 -10.81 6.53
C GLY A 282 -38.09 -10.68 6.47
N VAL A 283 -37.34 -11.73 6.78
CA VAL A 283 -35.85 -11.72 6.78
C VAL A 283 -35.31 -11.37 5.39
N GLY A 284 -35.86 -11.94 4.32
CA GLY A 284 -35.43 -11.62 2.94
C GLY A 284 -35.71 -10.17 2.56
N LYS A 285 -36.86 -9.62 2.97
CA LYS A 285 -37.15 -8.18 2.78
C LYS A 285 -36.15 -7.32 3.56
N GLY A 286 -35.92 -7.63 4.85
CA GLY A 286 -34.97 -6.91 5.67
C GLY A 286 -33.56 -6.90 5.09
N ARG A 287 -33.06 -8.04 4.57
CA ARG A 287 -31.74 -8.11 3.92
C ARG A 287 -31.66 -7.20 2.68
N VAL A 288 -32.71 -7.13 1.87
CA VAL A 288 -32.73 -6.24 0.70
C VAL A 288 -32.71 -4.78 1.11
N GLU A 289 -33.48 -4.40 2.14
CA GLU A 289 -33.51 -3.01 2.64
C GLU A 289 -32.17 -2.61 3.27
N VAL A 290 -31.53 -3.50 4.03
CA VAL A 290 -30.17 -3.29 4.55
C VAL A 290 -29.16 -3.11 3.39
N ALA A 291 -29.22 -3.95 2.36
CA ALA A 291 -28.31 -3.82 1.22
C ALA A 291 -28.53 -2.52 0.45
N ARG A 292 -29.79 -2.08 0.28
CA ARG A 292 -30.13 -0.79 -0.33
C ARG A 292 -29.64 0.39 0.50
N SER A 293 -29.87 0.36 1.81
CA SER A 293 -29.38 1.41 2.71
C SER A 293 -27.87 1.52 2.67
N ASN A 294 -27.15 0.40 2.63
CA ASN A 294 -25.71 0.38 2.48
C ASN A 294 -25.26 0.96 1.12
N LEU A 295 -25.99 0.68 0.02
CA LEU A 295 -25.68 1.28 -1.27
C LEU A 295 -25.85 2.81 -1.25
N GLU A 296 -26.95 3.33 -0.68
CA GLU A 296 -27.14 4.78 -0.55
C GLU A 296 -26.10 5.43 0.37
N LYS A 297 -25.75 4.77 1.46
CA LYS A 297 -24.62 5.18 2.32
C LYS A 297 -23.32 5.27 1.51
N THR A 298 -22.96 4.21 0.77
CA THR A 298 -21.75 4.17 -0.06
C THR A 298 -21.75 5.29 -1.11
N LYS A 299 -22.88 5.56 -1.77
CA LYS A 299 -22.98 6.68 -2.72
C LYS A 299 -22.72 8.04 -2.07
N THR A 300 -23.26 8.26 -0.87
CA THR A 300 -23.04 9.50 -0.13
C THR A 300 -21.59 9.64 0.30
N GLU A 301 -20.97 8.56 0.79
CA GLU A 301 -19.56 8.53 1.16
C GLU A 301 -18.65 8.81 -0.04
N ILE A 302 -18.96 8.23 -1.21
CA ILE A 302 -18.22 8.51 -2.46
C ILE A 302 -18.38 9.97 -2.89
N ALA A 303 -19.58 10.54 -2.79
CA ALA A 303 -19.81 11.95 -3.13
C ALA A 303 -18.97 12.89 -2.24
N GLN A 304 -18.93 12.63 -0.93
CA GLN A 304 -18.07 13.37 -0.01
C GLN A 304 -16.60 13.16 -0.32
N ALA A 305 -16.15 11.90 -0.50
CA ALA A 305 -14.77 11.57 -0.79
C ALA A 305 -14.25 12.25 -2.08
N ARG A 306 -15.10 12.40 -3.10
CA ARG A 306 -14.77 13.15 -4.32
C ARG A 306 -14.53 14.62 -4.04
N THR A 307 -15.38 15.25 -3.22
CA THR A 307 -15.20 16.65 -2.82
C THR A 307 -13.91 16.85 -2.03
N ASP A 308 -13.64 15.94 -1.09
CA ASP A 308 -12.42 15.97 -0.29
C ASP A 308 -11.16 15.73 -1.14
N PHE A 309 -11.23 14.83 -2.12
CA PHE A 309 -10.18 14.57 -3.08
C PHE A 309 -9.83 15.83 -3.90
N GLU A 310 -10.83 16.52 -4.48
CA GLU A 310 -10.63 17.77 -5.19
C GLU A 310 -9.99 18.85 -4.30
N ALA A 311 -10.51 19.03 -3.10
CA ALA A 311 -9.96 19.98 -2.13
C ALA A 311 -8.51 19.68 -1.77
N ASN A 312 -8.16 18.38 -1.63
CA ASN A 312 -6.80 17.94 -1.34
C ASN A 312 -5.84 18.22 -2.52
N VAL A 313 -6.24 17.93 -3.75
CA VAL A 313 -5.45 18.26 -4.96
C VAL A 313 -5.21 19.76 -5.04
N ILE A 314 -6.25 20.60 -4.88
CA ILE A 314 -6.13 22.06 -4.90
C ILE A 314 -5.17 22.55 -3.83
N LYS A 315 -5.28 22.04 -2.62
CA LYS A 315 -4.40 22.37 -1.49
C LYS A 315 -2.95 22.03 -1.80
N LEU A 316 -2.71 20.81 -2.30
CA LEU A 316 -1.38 20.30 -2.63
C LEU A 316 -0.70 21.15 -3.70
N VAL A 317 -1.41 21.49 -4.79
CA VAL A 317 -0.90 22.36 -5.85
C VAL A 317 -0.54 23.75 -5.32
N LYS A 318 -1.42 24.36 -4.51
CA LYS A 318 -1.14 25.67 -3.90
C LYS A 318 0.09 25.62 -2.99
N GLN A 319 0.23 24.57 -2.20
CA GLN A 319 1.40 24.38 -1.32
C GLN A 319 2.68 24.23 -2.14
N PHE A 320 2.66 23.41 -3.21
CA PHE A 320 3.80 23.21 -4.09
C PHE A 320 4.24 24.51 -4.77
N ASN A 321 3.30 25.25 -5.36
CA ASN A 321 3.60 26.51 -6.03
C ASN A 321 4.19 27.59 -5.10
N LEU A 322 3.85 27.56 -3.81
CA LEU A 322 4.44 28.46 -2.80
C LEU A 322 5.80 27.98 -2.29
N GLN A 323 6.08 26.68 -2.41
CA GLN A 323 7.26 26.07 -1.76
C GLN A 323 8.57 26.55 -2.37
N THR A 324 8.63 26.79 -3.66
CA THR A 324 9.82 27.36 -4.34
C THR A 324 10.24 28.69 -3.72
N ASN A 325 9.26 29.56 -3.45
CA ASN A 325 9.54 30.85 -2.81
C ASN A 325 10.03 30.69 -1.37
N LYS A 326 9.46 29.74 -0.61
CA LYS A 326 9.91 29.43 0.76
C LYS A 326 11.34 28.95 0.79
N VAL A 327 11.72 28.05 -0.12
CA VAL A 327 13.12 27.60 -0.26
C VAL A 327 14.05 28.77 -0.57
N ALA A 328 13.70 29.64 -1.51
CA ALA A 328 14.51 30.80 -1.85
C ALA A 328 14.69 31.78 -0.67
N ILE A 329 13.64 31.98 0.14
CA ILE A 329 13.71 32.80 1.36
C ILE A 329 14.60 32.12 2.39
N ALA A 330 14.43 30.84 2.67
CA ALA A 330 15.21 30.09 3.63
C ALA A 330 16.69 30.05 3.26
N GLN A 331 17.03 29.89 1.97
CA GLN A 331 18.39 29.95 1.45
C GLN A 331 19.04 31.32 1.73
N LYS A 332 18.34 32.42 1.37
CA LYS A 332 18.85 33.76 1.63
C LYS A 332 19.04 34.02 3.12
N THR A 333 18.10 33.55 3.95
CA THR A 333 18.20 33.67 5.43
C THR A 333 19.40 32.94 5.96
N SER A 334 19.63 31.68 5.53
CA SER A 334 20.78 30.86 5.94
C SER A 334 22.11 31.55 5.58
N VAL A 335 22.24 32.06 4.35
CA VAL A 335 23.46 32.79 3.93
C VAL A 335 23.69 34.04 4.77
N ARG A 336 22.64 34.81 5.10
CA ARG A 336 22.75 36.03 5.91
C ARG A 336 23.06 35.71 7.37
N ALA A 337 22.47 34.67 7.94
CA ALA A 337 22.76 34.22 9.30
C ALA A 337 24.20 33.71 9.44
N ALA A 338 24.71 32.98 8.45
CA ALA A 338 26.11 32.55 8.41
C ALA A 338 27.05 33.77 8.40
N ARG A 339 26.74 34.77 7.59
CA ARG A 339 27.55 36.01 7.56
C ARG A 339 27.46 36.80 8.86
N ARG A 340 26.28 36.89 9.48
CA ARG A 340 26.11 37.55 10.80
C ARG A 340 26.95 36.84 11.88
N ASN A 341 26.96 35.52 11.87
CA ASN A 341 27.77 34.73 12.82
C ASN A 341 29.28 35.01 12.62
N GLU A 342 29.78 35.03 11.40
CA GLU A 342 31.19 35.37 11.11
C GLU A 342 31.55 36.76 11.65
N VAL A 343 30.69 37.74 11.45
CA VAL A 343 30.90 39.11 11.95
C VAL A 343 30.87 39.15 13.48
N ALA A 344 29.87 38.50 14.11
CA ALA A 344 29.76 38.44 15.56
C ALA A 344 30.99 37.78 16.22
N TYR A 345 31.49 36.68 15.65
CA TYR A 345 32.69 35.99 16.10
C TYR A 345 33.94 36.92 16.07
N ARG A 346 34.14 37.64 14.94
CA ARG A 346 35.25 38.59 14.81
C ARG A 346 35.13 39.75 15.81
N LEU A 347 33.94 40.31 15.99
CA LEU A 347 33.71 41.39 16.95
C LEU A 347 33.92 40.94 18.39
N TYR A 348 33.53 39.70 18.73
CA TYR A 348 33.77 39.13 20.05
C TYR A 348 35.29 39.01 20.36
N LEU A 349 36.09 38.51 19.41
CA LEU A 349 37.54 38.43 19.55
C LEU A 349 38.22 39.81 19.75
N LEU A 350 37.63 40.85 19.15
CA LEU A 350 38.08 42.26 19.30
C LEU A 350 37.54 42.92 20.60
N GLY A 351 36.80 42.22 21.45
CA GLY A 351 36.16 42.77 22.64
C GLY A 351 35.07 43.78 22.38
N LYS A 352 34.46 43.80 21.14
CA LYS A 352 33.42 44.74 20.70
C LYS A 352 32.01 44.14 20.68
N SER A 353 31.86 42.91 21.09
CA SER A 353 30.58 42.20 21.20
C SER A 353 30.57 41.33 22.46
N THR A 354 29.39 40.97 22.93
CA THR A 354 29.19 40.12 24.11
C THR A 354 29.16 38.64 23.73
N LEU A 355 29.42 37.75 24.70
CA LEU A 355 29.26 36.31 24.54
C LEU A 355 27.80 35.95 24.22
N LEU A 356 26.82 36.71 24.75
CA LEU A 356 25.41 36.53 24.49
C LEU A 356 25.08 36.77 23.00
N ASP A 357 25.62 37.85 22.42
CA ASP A 357 25.43 38.16 21.00
C ASP A 357 26.06 37.09 20.10
N LEU A 358 27.23 36.59 20.46
CA LEU A 358 27.90 35.51 19.75
C LEU A 358 27.06 34.22 19.79
N ASN A 359 26.62 33.79 20.97
CA ASN A 359 25.80 32.59 21.13
C ASN A 359 24.47 32.71 20.39
N ALA A 360 23.82 33.87 20.41
CA ALA A 360 22.61 34.15 19.64
C ALA A 360 22.87 34.01 18.14
N SER A 361 23.99 34.49 17.63
CA SER A 361 24.38 34.41 16.21
C SER A 361 24.68 32.96 15.75
N ILE A 362 25.27 32.14 16.62
CA ILE A 362 25.51 30.70 16.40
C ILE A 362 24.17 29.98 16.28
N ALA A 363 23.27 30.17 17.26
CA ALA A 363 21.95 29.55 17.28
C ALA A 363 21.13 29.93 16.03
N GLU A 364 21.18 31.19 15.60
CA GLU A 364 20.49 31.65 14.40
C GLU A 364 21.08 31.04 13.12
N LYS A 365 22.41 30.97 12.99
CA LYS A 365 23.09 30.29 11.87
C LYS A 365 22.63 28.83 11.76
N ASP A 366 22.72 28.07 12.86
CA ASP A 366 22.37 26.66 12.87
C ASP A 366 20.87 26.42 12.63
N SER A 367 20.00 27.26 13.20
CA SER A 367 18.56 27.20 12.99
C SER A 367 18.17 27.48 11.54
N SER A 368 18.76 28.54 10.94
CA SER A 368 18.45 28.91 9.56
C SER A 368 18.99 27.91 8.53
N GLN A 369 20.12 27.26 8.81
CA GLN A 369 20.66 26.19 7.99
C GLN A 369 19.73 24.97 8.01
N ARG A 370 19.26 24.55 9.18
CA ARG A 370 18.27 23.47 9.30
C ARG A 370 16.96 23.80 8.61
N ALA A 371 16.50 25.06 8.75
CA ALA A 371 15.30 25.54 8.07
C ALA A 371 15.41 25.45 6.54
N TYR A 372 16.56 25.82 5.97
CA TYR A 372 16.81 25.69 4.53
C TYR A 372 16.73 24.24 4.06
N ILE A 373 17.41 23.31 4.76
CA ILE A 373 17.34 21.87 4.42
C ILE A 373 15.91 21.33 4.56
N SER A 374 15.18 21.74 5.59
CA SER A 374 13.78 21.36 5.80
C SER A 374 12.86 21.86 4.68
N GLU A 375 13.04 23.11 4.20
CA GLU A 375 12.22 23.62 3.10
C GLU A 375 12.57 22.94 1.77
N MET A 376 13.83 22.55 1.54
CA MET A 376 14.24 21.72 0.41
C MET A 376 13.59 20.35 0.47
N HIS A 377 13.59 19.71 1.64
CA HIS A 377 12.92 18.44 1.87
C HIS A 377 11.41 18.53 1.61
N ASN A 378 10.76 19.58 2.13
CA ASN A 378 9.34 19.84 1.89
C ASN A 378 9.01 20.02 0.40
N TYR A 379 9.91 20.65 -0.37
CA TYR A 379 9.74 20.78 -1.81
C TYR A 379 9.67 19.41 -2.49
N TRP A 380 10.61 18.51 -2.20
CA TRP A 380 10.64 17.19 -2.80
C TRP A 380 9.47 16.31 -2.34
N ASN A 381 9.07 16.42 -1.08
CA ASN A 381 7.88 15.73 -0.59
C ASN A 381 6.60 16.17 -1.32
N LEU A 382 6.42 17.47 -1.51
CA LEU A 382 5.28 18.00 -2.27
C LEU A 382 5.35 17.62 -3.74
N TYR A 383 6.55 17.58 -4.33
CA TYR A 383 6.76 17.15 -5.71
C TYR A 383 6.33 15.69 -5.92
N TYR A 384 6.83 14.77 -5.08
CA TYR A 384 6.45 13.36 -5.18
C TYR A 384 4.98 13.12 -4.81
N ALA A 385 4.43 13.84 -3.84
CA ALA A 385 3.01 13.78 -3.51
C ALA A 385 2.13 14.24 -4.69
N LEU A 386 2.56 15.28 -5.41
CA LEU A 386 1.85 15.76 -6.59
C LEU A 386 1.91 14.72 -7.72
N ARG A 387 3.06 14.12 -7.98
CA ARG A 387 3.23 13.03 -8.96
C ARG A 387 2.38 11.82 -8.60
N SER A 388 2.38 11.42 -7.34
CA SER A 388 1.60 10.28 -6.83
C SER A 388 0.10 10.47 -7.08
N ILE A 389 -0.47 11.62 -6.72
CA ILE A 389 -1.91 11.86 -6.83
C ILE A 389 -2.37 12.13 -8.28
N THR A 390 -1.50 12.70 -9.12
CA THR A 390 -1.84 13.05 -10.52
C THR A 390 -1.40 11.99 -11.52
N GLY A 391 -0.48 11.09 -11.16
CA GLY A 391 0.16 10.18 -12.11
C GLY A 391 0.87 10.90 -13.25
N TYR A 392 1.30 12.15 -13.03
CA TYR A 392 1.88 13.02 -14.05
C TYR A 392 3.10 13.78 -13.51
N ASP A 393 4.15 13.85 -14.32
CA ASP A 393 5.35 14.62 -14.02
C ASP A 393 5.27 15.98 -14.73
N PHE A 394 4.96 17.03 -13.97
CA PHE A 394 4.84 18.41 -14.49
C PHE A 394 6.19 19.02 -14.86
N GLN A 395 7.30 18.50 -14.35
CA GLN A 395 8.64 18.97 -14.74
C GLN A 395 9.01 18.42 -16.12
N MET A 396 8.76 17.14 -16.37
CA MET A 396 9.04 16.49 -17.64
C MET A 396 7.91 16.64 -18.65
N ASN A 397 6.77 17.15 -18.20
CA ASN A 397 5.53 17.29 -18.98
C ASN A 397 5.09 15.96 -19.62
N ALA A 398 5.10 14.88 -18.83
CA ALA A 398 4.83 13.53 -19.28
C ALA A 398 4.03 12.71 -18.24
N PRO A 399 3.16 11.77 -18.67
CA PRO A 399 2.52 10.85 -17.76
C PRO A 399 3.57 9.89 -17.17
N ILE A 400 3.36 9.51 -15.90
CA ILE A 400 4.19 8.50 -15.26
C ILE A 400 3.74 7.14 -15.78
N MET A 401 4.64 6.44 -16.47
CA MET A 401 4.38 5.13 -17.06
C MET A 401 5.28 4.08 -16.42
N VAL A 402 4.72 2.87 -16.22
CA VAL A 402 5.54 1.67 -16.01
C VAL A 402 5.98 1.17 -17.39
N GLY A 403 7.23 0.81 -17.55
CA GLY A 403 7.69 0.15 -18.78
C GLY A 403 6.85 -1.10 -19.06
N GLU A 404 6.38 -1.29 -20.28
CA GLU A 404 5.51 -2.41 -20.69
C GLU A 404 6.13 -3.81 -20.45
N GLN A 405 7.37 -3.89 -19.96
CA GLN A 405 8.09 -5.13 -19.69
C GLN A 405 7.93 -5.67 -18.25
N GLU A 406 7.19 -4.98 -17.37
CA GLU A 406 7.07 -5.38 -15.97
C GLU A 406 5.70 -6.02 -15.59
N PHE A 407 4.81 -6.32 -16.57
CA PHE A 407 3.53 -7.01 -16.32
C PHE A 407 3.37 -8.28 -17.16
#